data_f34541ca71ac03338fa7e1b4a765104d
#
_entry.id   f34541ca71ac03338fa7e1b4a765104d
#
_cell.length_a   1.000
_cell.length_b   1.000
_cell.length_c   1.000
_cell.angle_alpha   90.00
_cell.angle_beta   90.00
_cell.angle_gamma   90.00
#
_symmetry.space_group_name_H-M   'P 1'
#
loop_
_entity.id
_entity.type
_entity.pdbx_description
1 polymer ?
#
loop_
_entity_poly.entity_id
_entity_poly.type
_entity_poly.pdbx_seq_one_letter_code
_entity_poly.pdbx_strand_id
1 'polypeptide(L)'
;MSFALGQRWISDTETDLGLGTVVAIEGRMITLLFPANGEQRLYARESAPVTRVRFNEGDRITSHEEWQLDVRAVEETDGLLTYHGTRVDTGAEVSLREVMLNNFIKFNKPQDRLFAGQIDRHSRFALRYEALIHQHARRRSPTRGLASGRVSLIPHQLHIAREVGHRHAPRVLLADE
;
A
#
# COMPACT_ATOMS: atom_id res chain seq x y z
N MET A 1 -25.10 5.10 -8.84
CA MET A 1 -24.39 5.62 -7.66
C MET A 1 -24.89 7.03 -7.38
N SER A 2 -25.12 7.38 -6.12
CA SER A 2 -25.53 8.73 -5.75
C SER A 2 -24.28 9.51 -5.33
N PHE A 3 -23.94 10.56 -6.08
CA PHE A 3 -22.82 11.45 -5.75
C PHE A 3 -23.37 12.72 -5.10
N ALA A 4 -22.68 13.22 -4.07
CA ALA A 4 -22.91 14.51 -3.46
C ALA A 4 -21.59 15.29 -3.32
N LEU A 5 -21.65 16.62 -3.35
CA LEU A 5 -20.49 17.48 -3.18
C LEU A 5 -19.85 17.24 -1.81
N GLY A 6 -18.55 17.13 -1.79
CA GLY A 6 -17.78 16.86 -0.55
C GLY A 6 -17.59 15.38 -0.21
N GLN A 7 -18.24 14.46 -0.90
CA GLN A 7 -18.02 13.03 -0.71
C GLN A 7 -16.60 12.62 -1.04
N ARG A 8 -16.10 11.61 -0.33
CA ARG A 8 -14.74 11.09 -0.49
C ARG A 8 -14.74 9.76 -1.24
N TRP A 9 -13.94 9.68 -2.30
CA TRP A 9 -13.85 8.55 -3.22
C TRP A 9 -12.41 8.21 -3.54
N ILE A 10 -12.13 6.95 -3.89
CA ILE A 10 -10.83 6.49 -4.39
C ILE A 10 -11.01 6.09 -5.85
N SER A 11 -10.02 6.42 -6.68
CA SER A 11 -9.95 5.91 -8.05
C SER A 11 -9.54 4.44 -8.05
N ASP A 12 -10.33 3.60 -8.71
CA ASP A 12 -10.03 2.16 -8.84
C ASP A 12 -8.89 1.91 -9.84
N THR A 13 -8.66 2.85 -10.75
CA THR A 13 -7.64 2.74 -11.79
C THR A 13 -6.33 3.46 -11.44
N GLU A 14 -6.38 4.52 -10.63
CA GLU A 14 -5.26 5.38 -10.27
C GLU A 14 -5.17 5.52 -8.74
N THR A 15 -4.89 4.42 -8.05
CA THR A 15 -4.86 4.37 -6.57
C THR A 15 -3.79 5.27 -5.95
N ASP A 16 -2.77 5.64 -6.71
CA ASP A 16 -1.69 6.54 -6.28
C ASP A 16 -2.15 8.00 -6.10
N LEU A 17 -3.34 8.36 -6.62
CA LEU A 17 -3.93 9.69 -6.44
C LEU A 17 -4.38 9.97 -5.00
N GLY A 18 -4.58 8.93 -4.21
CA GLY A 18 -5.08 9.04 -2.84
C GLY A 18 -6.59 9.27 -2.79
N LEU A 19 -7.04 10.02 -1.79
CA LEU A 19 -8.46 10.26 -1.54
C LEU A 19 -8.96 11.49 -2.30
N GLY A 20 -9.85 11.27 -3.26
CA GLY A 20 -10.53 12.30 -4.03
C GLY A 20 -11.76 12.86 -3.32
N THR A 21 -12.07 14.10 -3.60
CA THR A 21 -13.30 14.80 -3.15
C THR A 21 -14.15 15.21 -4.34
N VAL A 22 -15.44 14.98 -4.29
CA VAL A 22 -16.36 15.47 -5.31
C VAL A 22 -16.48 16.99 -5.19
N VAL A 23 -16.01 17.73 -6.17
CA VAL A 23 -16.01 19.20 -6.19
C VAL A 23 -17.04 19.80 -7.14
N ALA A 24 -17.47 19.04 -8.14
CA ALA A 24 -18.52 19.47 -9.06
C ALA A 24 -19.34 18.28 -9.56
N ILE A 25 -20.64 18.52 -9.80
CA ILE A 25 -21.56 17.57 -10.41
C ILE A 25 -22.32 18.35 -11.49
N GLU A 26 -22.04 18.05 -12.77
CA GLU A 26 -22.62 18.75 -13.90
C GLU A 26 -23.30 17.75 -14.84
N GLY A 27 -24.62 17.66 -14.75
CA GLY A 27 -25.41 16.75 -15.57
C GLY A 27 -24.99 15.29 -15.37
N ARG A 28 -24.33 14.71 -16.40
CA ARG A 28 -23.84 13.33 -16.37
C ARG A 28 -22.37 13.20 -15.96
N MET A 29 -21.72 14.29 -15.62
CA MET A 29 -20.29 14.32 -15.28
C MET A 29 -20.09 14.66 -13.81
N ILE A 30 -19.03 14.12 -13.25
CA ILE A 30 -18.56 14.46 -11.89
C ILE A 30 -17.09 14.83 -11.96
N THR A 31 -16.70 15.83 -11.21
CA THR A 31 -15.29 16.22 -11.05
C THR A 31 -14.81 15.82 -9.65
N LEU A 32 -13.76 15.05 -9.62
CA LEU A 32 -13.02 14.67 -8.41
C LEU A 32 -11.71 15.45 -8.34
N LEU A 33 -11.50 16.14 -7.22
CA LEU A 33 -10.21 16.74 -6.87
C LEU A 33 -9.47 15.77 -5.94
N PHE A 34 -8.22 15.48 -6.26
CA PHE A 34 -7.30 14.69 -5.45
C PHE A 34 -6.28 15.62 -4.76
N PRO A 35 -6.55 16.07 -3.53
CA PRO A 35 -5.73 17.10 -2.89
C PRO A 35 -4.29 16.67 -2.62
N ALA A 36 -4.03 15.36 -2.52
CA ALA A 36 -2.69 14.82 -2.32
C ALA A 36 -1.71 15.22 -3.44
N ASN A 37 -2.20 15.27 -4.70
CA ASN A 37 -1.40 15.58 -5.89
C ASN A 37 -1.83 16.89 -6.58
N GLY A 38 -2.93 17.51 -6.10
CA GLY A 38 -3.53 18.70 -6.74
C GLY A 38 -4.20 18.40 -8.07
N GLU A 39 -4.40 17.13 -8.41
CA GLU A 39 -4.95 16.73 -9.70
C GLU A 39 -6.49 16.67 -9.69
N GLN A 40 -7.10 16.97 -10.84
CA GLN A 40 -8.53 16.81 -11.05
C GLN A 40 -8.80 15.76 -12.10
N ARG A 41 -9.87 15.00 -11.90
CA ARG A 41 -10.36 14.01 -12.87
C ARG A 41 -11.84 14.21 -13.10
N LEU A 42 -12.21 14.13 -14.38
CA LEU A 42 -13.59 14.20 -14.83
C LEU A 42 -14.05 12.79 -15.20
N TYR A 43 -15.15 12.34 -14.61
CA TYR A 43 -15.72 11.02 -14.85
C TYR A 43 -17.18 11.10 -15.26
N ALA A 44 -17.62 10.13 -16.08
CA ALA A 44 -19.04 9.94 -16.33
C ALA A 44 -19.70 9.31 -15.09
N ARG A 45 -20.76 9.92 -14.58
CA ARG A 45 -21.43 9.57 -13.32
C ARG A 45 -21.90 8.11 -13.24
N GLU A 46 -22.31 7.52 -14.37
CA GLU A 46 -22.85 6.16 -14.41
C GLU A 46 -21.75 5.08 -14.44
N SER A 47 -20.57 5.41 -14.98
CA SER A 47 -19.47 4.47 -15.20
C SER A 47 -18.14 4.92 -14.58
N ALA A 48 -18.18 5.82 -13.62
CA ALA A 48 -16.99 6.29 -12.93
C ALA A 48 -16.27 5.10 -12.24
N PRO A 49 -14.99 4.83 -12.56
CA PRO A 49 -14.22 3.78 -11.90
C PRO A 49 -13.70 4.27 -10.55
N VAL A 50 -14.64 4.49 -9.64
CA VAL A 50 -14.34 5.04 -8.31
C VAL A 50 -15.13 4.30 -7.23
N THR A 51 -14.51 4.08 -6.09
CA THR A 51 -15.08 3.44 -4.93
C THR A 51 -15.30 4.44 -3.80
N ARG A 52 -16.50 4.43 -3.21
CA ARG A 52 -16.85 5.27 -2.07
C ARG A 52 -16.08 4.84 -0.83
N VAL A 53 -15.40 5.77 -0.18
CA VAL A 53 -14.72 5.50 1.09
C VAL A 53 -15.72 5.63 2.23
N ARG A 54 -15.82 4.55 3.02
CA ARG A 54 -16.65 4.47 4.21
C ARG A 54 -15.92 3.70 5.29
N PHE A 55 -15.88 4.25 6.48
CA PHE A 55 -15.36 3.59 7.68
C PHE A 55 -16.53 3.17 8.57
N ASN A 56 -16.31 2.11 9.33
CA ASN A 56 -17.32 1.55 10.24
C ASN A 56 -16.91 1.79 11.70
N GLU A 57 -17.83 1.47 12.59
CA GLU A 57 -17.56 1.44 14.03
C GLU A 57 -16.37 0.51 14.33
N GLY A 58 -15.46 0.97 15.18
CA GLY A 58 -14.22 0.27 15.52
C GLY A 58 -13.05 0.54 14.58
N ASP A 59 -13.24 1.26 13.49
CA ASP A 59 -12.14 1.67 12.63
C ASP A 59 -11.40 2.87 13.21
N ARG A 60 -10.10 2.96 12.90
CA ARG A 60 -9.29 4.12 13.24
C ARG A 60 -9.03 4.94 12.00
N ILE A 61 -9.42 6.21 12.04
CA ILE A 61 -9.30 7.15 10.92
C ILE A 61 -8.40 8.32 11.30
N THR A 62 -7.77 8.93 10.29
CA THR A 62 -6.88 10.07 10.48
C THR A 62 -7.50 11.33 9.89
N SER A 63 -7.47 12.41 10.65
CA SER A 63 -7.86 13.75 10.23
C SER A 63 -6.81 14.37 9.28
N HIS A 64 -7.18 15.39 8.52
CA HIS A 64 -6.27 16.21 7.71
C HIS A 64 -5.20 16.91 8.55
N GLU A 65 -5.46 17.12 9.84
CA GLU A 65 -4.51 17.65 10.83
C GLU A 65 -3.65 16.56 11.50
N GLU A 66 -3.67 15.33 10.96
CA GLU A 66 -2.87 14.18 11.38
C GLU A 66 -3.24 13.53 12.74
N TRP A 67 -4.26 14.04 13.46
CA TRP A 67 -4.74 13.34 14.66
C TRP A 67 -5.68 12.17 14.29
N GLN A 68 -5.78 11.19 15.19
CA GLN A 68 -6.52 9.96 14.96
C GLN A 68 -7.80 9.91 15.79
N LEU A 69 -8.86 9.34 15.17
CA LEU A 69 -10.17 9.09 15.76
C LEU A 69 -10.47 7.59 15.76
N ASP A 70 -10.82 7.03 16.90
CA ASP A 70 -11.43 5.72 17.00
C ASP A 70 -12.95 5.88 16.82
N VAL A 71 -13.48 5.39 15.70
CA VAL A 71 -14.88 5.57 15.30
C VAL A 71 -15.79 4.74 16.21
N ARG A 72 -16.81 5.37 16.80
CA ARG A 72 -17.83 4.72 17.62
C ARG A 72 -19.21 4.73 16.96
N ALA A 73 -19.50 5.77 16.17
CA ALA A 73 -20.73 5.87 15.42
C ALA A 73 -20.51 6.60 14.11
N VAL A 74 -21.32 6.31 13.12
CA VAL A 74 -21.29 6.95 11.79
C VAL A 74 -22.67 7.47 11.48
N GLU A 75 -22.77 8.76 11.19
CA GLU A 75 -24.00 9.42 10.77
C GLU A 75 -23.91 9.83 9.30
N GLU A 76 -24.98 9.62 8.56
CA GLU A 76 -25.08 10.04 7.16
C GLU A 76 -26.19 11.09 7.02
N THR A 77 -25.78 12.30 6.62
CA THR A 77 -26.70 13.43 6.40
C THR A 77 -26.45 13.98 5.00
N ASP A 78 -27.51 14.04 4.18
CA ASP A 78 -27.45 14.52 2.78
C ASP A 78 -26.38 13.81 1.92
N GLY A 79 -26.14 12.52 2.21
CA GLY A 79 -25.15 11.71 1.52
C GLY A 79 -23.71 11.94 1.97
N LEU A 80 -23.47 12.78 2.97
CA LEU A 80 -22.18 13.02 3.60
C LEU A 80 -22.04 12.26 4.92
N LEU A 81 -20.86 11.74 5.20
CA LEU A 81 -20.58 10.99 6.40
C LEU A 81 -19.92 11.87 7.47
N THR A 82 -20.40 11.74 8.69
CA THR A 82 -19.80 12.28 9.90
C THR A 82 -19.47 11.14 10.84
N TYR A 83 -18.22 11.06 11.24
CA TYR A 83 -17.69 10.04 12.15
C TYR A 83 -17.61 10.61 13.55
N HIS A 84 -18.27 9.96 14.49
CA HIS A 84 -18.23 10.31 15.92
C HIS A 84 -17.38 9.30 16.66
N GLY A 85 -16.55 9.75 17.58
CA GLY A 85 -15.69 8.84 18.32
C GLY A 85 -14.75 9.52 19.29
N THR A 86 -13.76 8.78 19.73
CA THR A 86 -12.76 9.24 20.71
C THR A 86 -11.45 9.55 20.02
N ARG A 87 -10.95 10.73 20.24
CA ARG A 87 -9.63 11.16 19.78
C ARG A 87 -8.54 10.40 20.54
N VAL A 88 -7.60 9.78 19.81
CA VAL A 88 -6.63 8.85 20.38
C VAL A 88 -5.63 9.53 21.30
N ASP A 89 -5.22 10.76 20.99
CA ASP A 89 -4.19 11.53 21.73
C ASP A 89 -4.73 12.18 23.00
N THR A 90 -5.98 12.67 22.99
CA THR A 90 -6.57 13.41 24.11
C THR A 90 -7.64 12.66 24.88
N GLY A 91 -8.18 11.57 24.30
CA GLY A 91 -9.34 10.86 24.86
C GLY A 91 -10.66 11.63 24.78
N ALA A 92 -10.68 12.80 24.12
CA ALA A 92 -11.87 13.61 23.98
C ALA A 92 -12.84 13.02 22.95
N GLU A 93 -14.14 13.16 23.21
CA GLU A 93 -15.17 12.83 22.20
C GLU A 93 -15.24 13.96 21.18
N VAL A 94 -15.09 13.62 19.90
CA VAL A 94 -15.11 14.56 18.79
C VAL A 94 -15.81 13.97 17.58
N SER A 95 -16.21 14.85 16.67
CA SER A 95 -16.82 14.47 15.39
C SER A 95 -15.90 14.88 14.24
N LEU A 96 -15.74 14.02 13.25
CA LEU A 96 -14.94 14.27 12.06
C LEU A 96 -15.82 14.10 10.82
N ARG A 97 -16.01 15.17 10.06
CA ARG A 97 -16.69 15.09 8.75
C ARG A 97 -15.77 14.40 7.73
N GLU A 98 -16.32 13.63 6.81
CA GLU A 98 -15.55 12.92 5.80
C GLU A 98 -14.67 13.84 4.94
N VAL A 99 -15.10 15.08 4.68
CA VAL A 99 -14.30 16.07 3.93
C VAL A 99 -12.99 16.42 4.64
N MET A 100 -12.95 16.26 5.97
CA MET A 100 -11.78 16.52 6.81
C MET A 100 -10.89 15.29 7.03
N LEU A 101 -11.15 14.18 6.34
CA LEU A 101 -10.26 13.03 6.35
C LEU A 101 -8.90 13.36 5.70
N ASN A 102 -7.86 12.72 6.19
CA ASN A 102 -6.54 12.80 5.57
C ASN A 102 -6.59 12.33 4.11
N ASN A 103 -5.89 13.01 3.23
CA ASN A 103 -5.88 12.72 1.80
C ASN A 103 -5.10 11.44 1.46
N PHE A 104 -4.23 10.99 2.37
CA PHE A 104 -3.50 9.73 2.28
C PHE A 104 -4.11 8.71 3.22
N ILE A 105 -5.09 7.95 2.75
CA ILE A 105 -5.67 6.88 3.57
C ILE A 105 -4.71 5.71 3.64
N LYS A 106 -4.28 5.38 4.86
CA LYS A 106 -3.62 4.11 5.16
C LYS A 106 -4.67 3.13 5.67
N PHE A 107 -5.13 2.24 4.80
CA PHE A 107 -5.95 1.12 5.25
C PHE A 107 -5.10 0.16 6.07
N ASN A 108 -5.39 0.04 7.35
CA ASN A 108 -4.64 -0.81 8.27
C ASN A 108 -4.98 -2.30 8.10
N LYS A 109 -6.19 -2.60 7.60
CA LYS A 109 -6.63 -3.98 7.37
C LYS A 109 -6.34 -4.39 5.92
N PRO A 110 -5.68 -5.53 5.68
CA PRO A 110 -5.41 -6.02 4.31
C PRO A 110 -6.68 -6.17 3.45
N GLN A 111 -7.79 -6.53 4.09
CA GLN A 111 -9.10 -6.68 3.44
C GLN A 111 -9.61 -5.34 2.91
N ASP A 112 -9.52 -4.27 3.69
CA ASP A 112 -9.99 -2.93 3.31
C ASP A 112 -9.19 -2.40 2.11
N ARG A 113 -7.88 -2.70 2.06
CA ARG A 113 -7.03 -2.37 0.91
C ARG A 113 -7.47 -3.12 -0.35
N LEU A 114 -7.83 -4.40 -0.20
CA LEU A 114 -8.31 -5.22 -1.30
C LEU A 114 -9.65 -4.71 -1.84
N PHE A 115 -10.60 -4.41 -0.96
CA PHE A 115 -11.92 -3.90 -1.34
C PHE A 115 -11.88 -2.47 -1.89
N ALA A 116 -10.91 -1.67 -1.46
CA ALA A 116 -10.66 -0.34 -2.02
C ALA A 116 -9.88 -0.36 -3.34
N GLY A 117 -9.68 -1.53 -3.96
CA GLY A 117 -8.94 -1.64 -5.22
C GLY A 117 -7.45 -1.30 -5.10
N GLN A 118 -6.91 -1.16 -3.88
CA GLN A 118 -5.49 -0.90 -3.64
C GLN A 118 -4.65 -2.16 -3.88
N ILE A 119 -4.78 -2.70 -5.07
CA ILE A 119 -4.04 -3.88 -5.54
C ILE A 119 -2.85 -3.37 -6.35
N ASP A 120 -1.66 -3.87 -6.06
CA ASP A 120 -0.49 -3.61 -6.89
C ASP A 120 -0.76 -4.01 -8.35
N ARG A 121 -0.19 -3.25 -9.29
CA ARG A 121 -0.22 -3.64 -10.71
C ARG A 121 0.33 -5.05 -10.85
N HIS A 122 -0.32 -5.87 -11.67
CA HIS A 122 0.07 -7.26 -11.90
C HIS A 122 1.57 -7.41 -12.23
N SER A 123 2.14 -6.49 -12.98
CA SER A 123 3.57 -6.45 -13.29
C SER A 123 4.47 -6.30 -12.05
N ARG A 124 4.07 -5.48 -11.08
CA ARG A 124 4.82 -5.33 -9.81
C ARG A 124 4.69 -6.56 -8.92
N PHE A 125 3.51 -7.18 -8.89
CA PHE A 125 3.32 -8.45 -8.18
C PHE A 125 4.17 -9.56 -8.80
N ALA A 126 4.14 -9.72 -10.14
CA ALA A 126 4.93 -10.70 -10.86
C ALA A 126 6.44 -10.50 -10.58
N LEU A 127 6.93 -9.26 -10.65
CA LEU A 127 8.33 -8.95 -10.36
C LEU A 127 8.72 -9.33 -8.92
N ARG A 128 7.89 -9.03 -7.93
CA ARG A 128 8.13 -9.42 -6.53
C ARG A 128 8.14 -10.94 -6.36
N TYR A 129 7.20 -11.63 -6.98
CA TYR A 129 7.10 -13.07 -6.93
C TYR A 129 8.33 -13.75 -7.56
N GLU A 130 8.75 -13.32 -8.75
CA GLU A 130 9.96 -13.81 -9.41
C GLU A 130 11.22 -13.53 -8.58
N ALA A 131 11.35 -12.31 -8.03
CA ALA A 131 12.46 -11.96 -7.16
C ALA A 131 12.55 -12.87 -5.93
N LEU A 132 11.42 -13.21 -5.31
CA LEU A 132 11.36 -14.13 -4.16
C LEU A 132 11.74 -15.56 -4.57
N ILE A 133 11.27 -16.04 -5.72
CA ILE A 133 11.65 -17.36 -6.24
C ILE A 133 13.17 -17.42 -6.48
N HIS A 134 13.72 -16.43 -7.17
CA HIS A 134 15.16 -16.35 -7.42
C HIS A 134 15.98 -16.26 -6.13
N GLN A 135 15.53 -15.46 -5.17
CA GLN A 135 16.17 -15.36 -3.86
C GLN A 135 16.16 -16.71 -3.13
N HIS A 136 15.05 -17.43 -3.17
CA HIS A 136 14.91 -18.74 -2.54
C HIS A 136 15.76 -19.80 -3.23
N ALA A 137 15.73 -19.86 -4.57
CA ALA A 137 16.59 -20.73 -5.36
C ALA A 137 18.06 -20.49 -5.08
N ARG A 138 18.47 -19.21 -5.03
CA ARG A 138 19.86 -18.82 -4.71
C ARG A 138 20.25 -19.24 -3.29
N ARG A 139 19.37 -19.10 -2.30
CA ARG A 139 19.64 -19.53 -0.91
C ARG A 139 19.84 -21.04 -0.77
N ARG A 140 19.16 -21.82 -1.61
CA ARG A 140 19.24 -23.30 -1.64
C ARG A 140 20.32 -23.83 -2.57
N SER A 141 20.91 -22.98 -3.39
CA SER A 141 21.95 -23.40 -4.32
C SER A 141 23.19 -23.89 -3.58
N PRO A 142 23.71 -25.08 -3.94
CA PRO A 142 24.99 -25.56 -3.38
C PRO A 142 26.17 -24.68 -3.78
N THR A 143 26.01 -23.87 -4.83
CA THR A 143 27.05 -22.94 -5.32
C THR A 143 26.85 -21.51 -4.79
N ARG A 144 26.07 -21.31 -3.73
CA ARG A 144 25.73 -19.99 -3.20
C ARG A 144 26.96 -19.12 -2.90
N GLY A 145 28.00 -19.71 -2.34
CA GLY A 145 29.27 -19.01 -2.03
C GLY A 145 30.08 -18.59 -3.26
N LEU A 146 29.84 -19.26 -4.39
CA LEU A 146 30.57 -19.03 -5.65
C LEU A 146 29.87 -18.04 -6.57
N ALA A 147 28.56 -17.79 -6.33
CA ALA A 147 27.75 -16.93 -7.18
C ALA A 147 27.72 -15.45 -6.74
N SER A 148 28.65 -15.04 -5.88
CA SER A 148 28.71 -13.66 -5.39
C SER A 148 29.76 -12.85 -6.19
N GLY A 149 29.28 -11.81 -6.88
CA GLY A 149 30.15 -10.83 -7.53
C GLY A 149 30.64 -11.24 -8.94
N ARG A 150 31.52 -10.42 -9.51
CA ARG A 150 32.21 -10.67 -10.78
C ARG A 150 33.48 -11.47 -10.52
N VAL A 151 33.34 -12.70 -10.03
CA VAL A 151 34.47 -13.57 -9.74
C VAL A 151 34.60 -14.59 -10.87
N SER A 152 35.76 -14.69 -11.48
CA SER A 152 36.07 -15.82 -12.39
C SER A 152 36.33 -17.08 -11.56
N LEU A 153 35.67 -18.16 -11.95
CA LEU A 153 35.83 -19.44 -11.27
C LEU A 153 37.16 -20.07 -11.69
N ILE A 154 38.13 -20.08 -10.79
CA ILE A 154 39.45 -20.67 -11.02
C ILE A 154 39.45 -22.13 -10.55
N PRO A 155 39.81 -23.12 -11.38
CA PRO A 155 39.63 -24.54 -11.07
C PRO A 155 40.28 -24.99 -9.76
N HIS A 156 41.47 -24.51 -9.44
CA HIS A 156 42.15 -24.90 -8.20
C HIS A 156 41.44 -24.34 -6.96
N GLN A 157 40.89 -23.11 -7.04
CA GLN A 157 40.14 -22.53 -5.93
C GLN A 157 38.83 -23.29 -5.68
N LEU A 158 38.16 -23.76 -6.75
CA LEU A 158 36.99 -24.61 -6.64
C LEU A 158 37.32 -25.95 -5.98
N HIS A 159 38.47 -26.55 -6.33
CA HIS A 159 38.92 -27.77 -5.71
C HIS A 159 39.19 -27.60 -4.22
N ILE A 160 39.92 -26.54 -3.83
CA ILE A 160 40.19 -26.21 -2.43
C ILE A 160 38.86 -25.96 -1.67
N ALA A 161 37.94 -25.16 -2.23
CA ALA A 161 36.65 -24.88 -1.59
C ALA A 161 35.83 -26.15 -1.36
N ARG A 162 35.86 -27.09 -2.30
CA ARG A 162 35.22 -28.40 -2.18
C ARG A 162 35.85 -29.23 -1.07
N GLU A 163 37.17 -29.37 -1.06
CA GLU A 163 37.90 -30.16 -0.06
C GLU A 163 37.68 -29.60 1.36
N VAL A 164 37.74 -28.28 1.52
CA VAL A 164 37.47 -27.61 2.81
C VAL A 164 36.01 -27.81 3.24
N GLY A 165 35.05 -27.68 2.31
CA GLY A 165 33.62 -27.82 2.58
C GLY A 165 33.20 -29.22 3.02
N HIS A 166 33.97 -30.27 2.67
CA HIS A 166 33.72 -31.66 3.06
C HIS A 166 34.32 -32.04 4.41
N ARG A 167 35.17 -31.21 5.01
CA ARG A 167 35.83 -31.49 6.30
C ARG A 167 34.86 -31.23 7.46
N HIS A 168 34.84 -32.14 8.42
CA HIS A 168 33.93 -32.06 9.57
C HIS A 168 34.21 -30.87 10.52
N ALA A 169 35.47 -30.41 10.61
CA ALA A 169 35.90 -29.24 11.36
C ALA A 169 37.00 -28.48 10.60
N PRO A 170 36.64 -27.65 9.64
CA PRO A 170 37.63 -27.02 8.77
C PRO A 170 38.39 -25.92 9.50
N ARG A 171 39.61 -26.26 9.92
CA ARG A 171 40.66 -25.28 10.25
C ARG A 171 41.70 -25.38 9.15
N VAL A 172 41.70 -24.45 8.24
CA VAL A 172 42.55 -24.48 7.06
C VAL A 172 43.22 -23.11 6.93
N LEU A 173 44.53 -23.13 6.79
CA LEU A 173 45.30 -21.97 6.35
C LEU A 173 45.35 -22.02 4.82
N LEU A 174 44.75 -21.05 4.15
CA LEU A 174 44.91 -20.84 2.72
C LEU A 174 46.08 -19.87 2.55
N ALA A 175 47.21 -20.38 2.14
CA ALA A 175 48.36 -19.57 1.75
C ALA A 175 48.29 -19.42 0.23
N ASP A 176 48.01 -18.22 -0.23
CA ASP A 176 48.04 -17.84 -1.65
C ASP A 176 49.36 -17.04 -1.85
N GLU A 177 50.18 -17.44 -2.81
CA GLU A 177 51.39 -16.72 -3.19
C GLU A 177 51.08 -15.66 -4.25
#